data_bf3b17861f7d07ae77f7bfaf48af5bd1
#
_entry.id   bf3b17861f7d07ae77f7bfaf48af5bd1
#
_cell.length_a   1.000
_cell.length_b   1.000
_cell.length_c   1.000
_cell.angle_alpha   90.00
_cell.angle_beta   90.00
_cell.angle_gamma   90.00
#
_symmetry.space_group_name_H-M   'P 1'
#
loop_
_entity.id
_entity.type
_entity.pdbx_description
1 polymer ?
#
loop_
_entity_poly.entity_id
_entity_poly.type
_entity_poly.pdbx_seq_one_letter_code
_entity_poly.pdbx_strand_id
1 'polypeptide(L)'
;MLLKRLEDGTYKNMLVSGFPEMTLFLTSIKFPSSENARDGEISVTFSPPEGEKETIVVPLEPDMTGLEILDVNMHSSPTQARNMGGNYNDWFSSCFGFPVVFAYVGEGLRPVLFAKAANAQLPAKSPSSWLSSITSSVLGARNPDNKENEDRHIAFQDCAHFLVVTEESLQSVSARLPEGENMDVTKFRPNIVLSGAERAWDEDFWGEVTFGSEYGEGPKIELQHNCIRCKSINIDYRTGKPGTGKAGEVLKLMQSDRRVDKIKKYSPVFGRYGFLTAGNGQTVTLGMEVNVTRRNEERSGFDWPL
;
A
#
# COMPACT_ATOMS: atom_id res chain seq x y z
N MET A 1 3.62 -7.45 9.76
CA MET A 1 4.70 -6.50 9.45
C MET A 1 5.98 -6.94 10.13
N LEU A 2 7.15 -6.71 9.50
CA LEU A 2 8.45 -7.04 10.10
C LEU A 2 9.13 -5.77 10.63
N LEU A 3 9.70 -5.90 11.81
CA LEU A 3 10.44 -4.84 12.51
C LEU A 3 11.84 -5.36 12.84
N LYS A 4 12.89 -4.61 12.48
CA LYS A 4 14.24 -4.89 12.97
C LYS A 4 14.37 -4.35 14.38
N ARG A 5 14.78 -5.21 15.35
CA ARG A 5 15.12 -4.78 16.70
C ARG A 5 16.53 -4.18 16.70
N LEU A 6 16.67 -2.97 17.22
CA LEU A 6 17.95 -2.26 17.34
C LEU A 6 18.61 -2.56 18.68
N GLU A 7 19.89 -2.23 18.80
CA GLU A 7 20.70 -2.47 20.01
C GLU A 7 20.18 -1.71 21.25
N ASP A 8 19.57 -0.56 21.03
CA ASP A 8 18.94 0.26 22.09
C ASP A 8 17.55 -0.25 22.52
N GLY A 9 17.10 -1.37 21.94
CA GLY A 9 15.81 -1.99 22.19
C GLY A 9 14.64 -1.38 21.39
N THR A 10 14.86 -0.34 20.60
CA THR A 10 13.84 0.25 19.72
C THR A 10 13.63 -0.58 18.46
N TYR A 11 12.59 -0.23 17.68
CA TYR A 11 12.22 -0.96 16.48
C TYR A 11 12.29 -0.07 15.24
N LYS A 12 12.79 -0.65 14.16
CA LYS A 12 12.82 -0.02 12.83
C LYS A 12 11.97 -0.80 11.86
N ASN A 13 11.05 -0.12 11.16
CA ASN A 13 10.25 -0.74 10.11
C ASN A 13 11.13 -1.30 9.01
N MET A 14 10.87 -2.55 8.63
CA MET A 14 11.54 -3.17 7.50
C MET A 14 10.76 -2.87 6.23
N LEU A 15 11.37 -2.10 5.35
CA LEU A 15 10.85 -1.77 4.02
C LEU A 15 11.78 -2.37 2.97
N VAL A 16 11.25 -2.86 1.87
CA VAL A 16 12.03 -3.48 0.77
C VAL A 16 13.16 -2.56 0.27
N SER A 17 12.96 -1.25 0.28
CA SER A 17 13.99 -0.28 -0.10
C SER A 17 15.24 -0.27 0.79
N GLY A 18 15.11 -0.72 2.04
CA GLY A 18 16.19 -0.81 3.01
C GLY A 18 16.60 -2.24 3.38
N PHE A 19 15.69 -3.19 3.14
CA PHE A 19 15.85 -4.62 3.42
C PHE A 19 15.37 -5.41 2.19
N PRO A 20 16.16 -5.40 1.10
CA PRO A 20 15.74 -6.01 -0.16
C PRO A 20 15.55 -7.53 -0.06
N GLU A 21 16.15 -8.19 0.92
CA GLU A 21 15.98 -9.61 1.23
C GLU A 21 14.52 -9.97 1.56
N MET A 22 13.69 -8.99 1.95
CA MET A 22 12.24 -9.19 2.15
C MET A 22 11.55 -9.75 0.90
N THR A 23 12.11 -9.52 -0.30
CA THR A 23 11.55 -10.04 -1.56
C THR A 23 11.76 -11.55 -1.73
N LEU A 24 12.58 -12.17 -0.90
CA LEU A 24 12.80 -13.63 -0.88
C LEU A 24 11.73 -14.40 -0.09
N PHE A 25 10.82 -13.68 0.57
CA PHE A 25 9.70 -14.29 1.29
C PHE A 25 8.46 -14.31 0.40
N LEU A 26 8.07 -15.51 -0.01
CA LEU A 26 6.88 -15.75 -0.81
C LEU A 26 5.72 -16.12 0.11
N THR A 27 4.56 -15.56 -0.13
CA THR A 27 3.38 -15.82 0.69
C THR A 27 2.28 -16.48 -0.13
N SER A 28 1.58 -17.44 0.49
CA SER A 28 0.32 -17.98 -0.02
C SER A 28 -0.72 -17.94 1.09
N ILE A 29 -1.98 -17.77 0.74
CA ILE A 29 -3.10 -17.72 1.68
C ILE A 29 -4.03 -18.89 1.46
N LYS A 30 -4.40 -19.52 2.56
CA LYS A 30 -5.54 -20.45 2.64
C LYS A 30 -6.65 -19.73 3.38
N PHE A 31 -7.75 -19.49 2.68
CA PHE A 31 -8.91 -18.85 3.28
C PHE A 31 -9.61 -19.79 4.27
N PRO A 32 -10.30 -19.23 5.29
CA PRO A 32 -11.09 -20.00 6.21
C PRO A 32 -12.16 -20.82 5.47
N SER A 33 -12.47 -22.02 6.00
CA SER A 33 -13.59 -22.80 5.52
C SER A 33 -14.93 -22.23 6.00
N SER A 34 -16.04 -22.61 5.35
CA SER A 34 -17.39 -22.24 5.82
C SER A 34 -17.73 -22.84 7.19
N GLU A 35 -17.02 -23.88 7.61
CA GLU A 35 -17.26 -24.59 8.86
C GLU A 35 -16.44 -24.02 10.02
N ASN A 36 -15.27 -23.41 9.72
CA ASN A 36 -14.37 -22.87 10.74
C ASN A 36 -13.72 -21.57 10.25
N ALA A 37 -14.18 -20.43 10.77
CA ALA A 37 -13.62 -19.12 10.45
C ALA A 37 -12.15 -18.95 10.89
N ARG A 38 -11.64 -19.82 11.79
CA ARG A 38 -10.28 -19.72 12.35
C ARG A 38 -9.25 -20.63 11.69
N ASP A 39 -9.63 -21.44 10.67
CA ASP A 39 -8.69 -22.32 9.97
C ASP A 39 -7.96 -21.64 8.79
N GLY A 40 -8.16 -20.34 8.61
CA GLY A 40 -7.43 -19.53 7.65
C GLY A 40 -5.98 -19.31 8.06
N GLU A 41 -5.07 -19.41 7.10
CA GLU A 41 -3.64 -19.32 7.35
C GLU A 41 -2.88 -18.69 6.19
N ILE A 42 -1.72 -18.13 6.49
CA ILE A 42 -0.73 -17.65 5.52
C ILE A 42 0.51 -18.55 5.67
N SER A 43 0.91 -19.21 4.60
CA SER A 43 2.21 -19.85 4.50
C SER A 43 3.23 -18.81 4.00
N VAL A 44 4.31 -18.63 4.74
CA VAL A 44 5.43 -17.75 4.38
C VAL A 44 6.63 -18.64 4.09
N THR A 45 7.08 -18.64 2.83
CA THR A 45 8.24 -19.43 2.40
C THR A 45 9.42 -18.52 2.13
N PHE A 46 10.49 -18.67 2.89
CA PHE A 46 11.78 -18.07 2.60
C PHE A 46 12.47 -18.88 1.50
N SER A 47 12.83 -18.23 0.41
CA SER A 47 13.45 -18.84 -0.77
C SER A 47 14.75 -18.11 -1.11
N PRO A 48 15.84 -18.37 -0.38
CA PRO A 48 17.13 -17.74 -0.64
C PRO A 48 17.68 -18.19 -2.01
N PRO A 49 18.55 -17.40 -2.65
CA PRO A 49 19.20 -17.78 -3.91
C PRO A 49 20.04 -19.05 -3.79
N GLU A 50 20.59 -19.30 -2.62
CA GLU A 50 21.37 -20.48 -2.26
C GLU A 50 20.87 -21.03 -0.92
N GLY A 51 20.80 -22.35 -0.78
CA GLY A 51 20.30 -23.02 0.40
C GLY A 51 18.90 -23.61 0.23
N GLU A 52 18.36 -24.17 1.32
CA GLU A 52 17.05 -24.81 1.32
C GLU A 52 15.94 -23.78 1.58
N LYS A 53 14.76 -24.09 1.04
CA LYS A 53 13.56 -23.29 1.32
C LYS A 53 13.01 -23.70 2.67
N GLU A 54 12.64 -22.70 3.44
CA GLU A 54 12.00 -22.88 4.73
C GLU A 54 10.60 -22.25 4.72
N THR A 55 9.65 -22.85 5.40
CA THR A 55 8.26 -22.35 5.44
C THR A 55 7.77 -22.31 6.88
N ILE A 56 7.13 -21.19 7.24
CA ILE A 56 6.37 -21.04 8.47
C ILE A 56 4.91 -20.74 8.15
N VAL A 57 4.01 -21.24 8.98
CA VAL A 57 2.57 -20.99 8.85
C VAL A 57 2.12 -20.00 9.92
N VAL A 58 1.36 -18.99 9.51
CA VAL A 58 0.82 -17.93 10.36
C VAL A 58 -0.71 -17.97 10.26
N PRO A 59 -1.45 -18.10 11.38
CA PRO A 59 -2.90 -18.04 11.34
C PRO A 59 -3.37 -16.63 10.92
N LEU A 60 -4.46 -16.54 10.18
CA LEU A 60 -5.07 -15.26 9.83
C LEU A 60 -5.63 -14.55 11.07
N GLU A 61 -6.17 -15.33 12.00
CA GLU A 61 -6.71 -14.87 13.28
C GLU A 61 -5.95 -15.53 14.43
N PRO A 62 -4.75 -15.04 14.80
CA PRO A 62 -3.98 -15.59 15.92
C PRO A 62 -4.64 -15.28 17.26
N ASP A 63 -4.43 -16.16 18.25
CA ASP A 63 -4.73 -15.80 19.64
C ASP A 63 -3.79 -14.67 20.12
N MET A 64 -4.37 -13.54 20.45
CA MET A 64 -3.63 -12.35 20.91
C MET A 64 -3.50 -12.26 22.43
N THR A 65 -4.00 -13.27 23.18
CA THR A 65 -3.98 -13.27 24.64
C THR A 65 -2.55 -13.27 25.16
N GLY A 66 -2.22 -12.26 25.99
CA GLY A 66 -0.90 -12.13 26.60
C GLY A 66 0.23 -11.70 25.66
N LEU A 67 -0.05 -11.44 24.38
CA LEU A 67 0.98 -10.90 23.48
C LEU A 67 1.34 -9.45 23.83
N GLU A 68 2.64 -9.16 23.78
CA GLU A 68 3.18 -7.81 23.98
C GLU A 68 2.62 -6.82 22.99
N ILE A 69 2.23 -5.63 23.48
CA ILE A 69 1.79 -4.51 22.64
C ILE A 69 3.02 -3.73 22.19
N LEU A 70 3.09 -3.46 20.89
CA LEU A 70 4.11 -2.63 20.27
C LEU A 70 3.50 -1.35 19.71
N ASP A 71 4.07 -0.22 20.01
CA ASP A 71 3.76 1.03 19.31
C ASP A 71 4.54 1.05 17.99
N VAL A 72 3.81 1.14 16.88
CA VAL A 72 4.34 1.11 15.53
C VAL A 72 3.99 2.41 14.83
N ASN A 73 4.95 2.99 14.13
CA ASN A 73 4.72 4.17 13.30
C ASN A 73 5.10 3.84 11.86
N MET A 74 4.12 3.74 10.98
CA MET A 74 4.35 3.47 9.55
C MET A 74 3.97 4.68 8.71
N HIS A 75 4.94 5.23 7.98
CA HIS A 75 4.74 6.43 7.15
C HIS A 75 4.14 7.62 7.93
N SER A 76 4.66 7.90 9.11
CA SER A 76 4.18 8.96 10.03
C SER A 76 2.77 8.73 10.60
N SER A 77 2.17 7.57 10.37
CA SER A 77 0.84 7.19 10.86
C SER A 77 0.99 6.12 11.96
N PRO A 78 0.73 6.46 13.24
CA PRO A 78 0.94 5.56 14.36
C PRO A 78 -0.21 4.55 14.52
N THR A 79 0.12 3.38 15.07
CA THR A 79 -0.85 2.37 15.52
C THR A 79 -0.22 1.46 16.56
N GLN A 80 -1.03 0.59 17.14
CA GLN A 80 -0.58 -0.51 17.98
C GLN A 80 -0.63 -1.83 17.22
N ALA A 81 0.32 -2.70 17.53
CA ALA A 81 0.40 -4.06 17.00
C ALA A 81 0.72 -5.05 18.12
N ARG A 82 0.67 -6.33 17.82
CA ARG A 82 1.02 -7.42 18.75
C ARG A 82 2.30 -8.09 18.29
N ASN A 83 3.24 -8.26 19.20
CA ASN A 83 4.42 -9.08 18.97
C ASN A 83 3.98 -10.55 18.94
N MET A 84 4.15 -11.22 17.80
CA MET A 84 3.74 -12.62 17.61
C MET A 84 4.58 -13.63 18.40
N GLY A 85 5.69 -13.17 19.00
CA GLY A 85 6.49 -13.94 19.96
C GLY A 85 7.53 -14.87 19.34
N GLY A 86 8.11 -15.74 20.22
CA GLY A 86 9.35 -16.47 19.99
C GLY A 86 9.45 -17.20 18.67
N ASN A 87 8.57 -18.18 18.41
CA ASN A 87 8.68 -19.02 17.20
C ASN A 87 8.74 -18.22 15.90
N TYR A 88 7.90 -17.18 15.77
CA TYR A 88 7.87 -16.34 14.57
C TYR A 88 9.10 -15.42 14.52
N ASN A 89 9.43 -14.78 15.63
CA ASN A 89 10.58 -13.87 15.70
C ASN A 89 11.88 -14.62 15.45
N ASP A 90 12.04 -15.81 16.02
CA ASP A 90 13.23 -16.65 15.88
C ASP A 90 13.39 -17.11 14.43
N TRP A 91 12.29 -17.54 13.79
CA TRP A 91 12.32 -17.96 12.40
C TRP A 91 12.68 -16.81 11.45
N PHE A 92 12.02 -15.65 11.57
CA PHE A 92 12.39 -14.49 10.75
C PHE A 92 13.82 -14.02 11.04
N SER A 93 14.25 -14.03 12.32
CA SER A 93 15.60 -13.63 12.68
C SER A 93 16.65 -14.58 12.08
N SER A 94 16.40 -15.88 12.03
CA SER A 94 17.29 -16.85 11.38
C SER A 94 17.41 -16.58 9.88
N CYS A 95 16.29 -16.32 9.20
CA CYS A 95 16.27 -16.01 7.78
C CYS A 95 17.02 -14.71 7.43
N PHE A 96 16.94 -13.67 8.27
CA PHE A 96 17.58 -12.38 8.04
C PHE A 96 19.01 -12.28 8.60
N GLY A 97 19.38 -13.15 9.55
CA GLY A 97 20.69 -13.10 10.22
C GLY A 97 20.82 -11.97 11.26
N PHE A 98 19.73 -11.35 11.66
CA PHE A 98 19.68 -10.33 12.72
C PHE A 98 18.30 -10.34 13.43
N PRO A 99 18.20 -9.76 14.64
CA PRO A 99 16.96 -9.77 15.40
C PRO A 99 15.79 -9.09 14.68
N VAL A 100 14.70 -9.85 14.44
CA VAL A 100 13.47 -9.41 13.78
C VAL A 100 12.28 -9.70 14.69
N VAL A 101 11.33 -8.79 14.73
CA VAL A 101 10.04 -8.98 15.37
C VAL A 101 8.94 -9.01 14.32
N PHE A 102 8.12 -10.05 14.39
CA PHE A 102 6.93 -10.18 13.56
C PHE A 102 5.73 -9.59 14.29
N ALA A 103 5.21 -8.48 13.76
CA ALA A 103 4.11 -7.73 14.33
C ALA A 103 2.80 -8.00 13.59
N TYR A 104 1.75 -8.35 14.33
CA TYR A 104 0.38 -8.52 13.87
C TYR A 104 -0.44 -7.30 14.26
N VAL A 105 -1.17 -6.70 13.31
CA VAL A 105 -1.90 -5.47 13.58
C VAL A 105 -3.16 -5.69 14.43
N GLY A 106 -3.79 -6.87 14.36
CA GLY A 106 -5.03 -7.16 15.07
C GLY A 106 -6.12 -6.14 14.76
N GLU A 107 -6.67 -5.57 15.82
CA GLU A 107 -7.66 -4.49 15.73
C GLU A 107 -7.02 -3.09 15.56
N GLY A 108 -5.69 -3.01 15.54
CA GLY A 108 -4.96 -1.76 15.38
C GLY A 108 -5.16 -1.14 14.01
N LEU A 109 -5.68 0.07 13.98
CA LEU A 109 -5.89 0.82 12.74
C LEU A 109 -5.05 2.11 12.78
N ARG A 110 -4.56 2.52 11.61
CA ARG A 110 -3.82 3.76 11.41
C ARG A 110 -4.69 4.80 10.72
N PRO A 111 -4.62 6.08 11.11
CA PRO A 111 -5.30 7.14 10.38
C PRO A 111 -4.71 7.30 8.98
N VAL A 112 -5.56 7.57 7.99
CA VAL A 112 -5.16 8.03 6.67
C VAL A 112 -4.79 9.51 6.77
N LEU A 113 -3.55 9.85 6.37
CA LEU A 113 -3.00 11.20 6.55
C LEU A 113 -3.06 12.06 5.28
N PHE A 114 -3.62 11.56 4.18
CA PHE A 114 -3.88 12.40 3.02
C PHE A 114 -4.80 13.55 3.39
N ALA A 115 -4.49 14.76 2.93
CA ALA A 115 -5.42 15.87 2.97
C ALA A 115 -6.66 15.53 2.13
N LYS A 116 -7.82 16.05 2.52
CA LYS A 116 -9.04 15.88 1.72
C LYS A 116 -8.75 16.30 0.28
N ALA A 117 -9.19 15.50 -0.68
CA ALA A 117 -9.12 15.89 -2.08
C ALA A 117 -9.72 17.29 -2.23
N ALA A 118 -8.92 18.25 -2.68
CA ALA A 118 -9.30 19.65 -2.85
C ALA A 118 -10.26 19.81 -4.04
N ASN A 119 -11.44 19.21 -3.96
CA ASN A 119 -12.59 19.56 -4.80
C ASN A 119 -13.61 20.43 -4.06
N ALA A 120 -13.33 20.80 -2.81
CA ALA A 120 -13.98 21.94 -2.17
C ALA A 120 -13.19 23.19 -2.53
N GLN A 121 -13.75 24.06 -3.35
CA GLN A 121 -13.29 25.44 -3.50
C GLN A 121 -13.00 26.00 -2.12
N LEU A 122 -11.73 26.30 -1.83
CA LEU A 122 -11.33 26.94 -0.58
C LEU A 122 -12.06 28.29 -0.49
N PRO A 123 -12.93 28.53 0.51
CA PRO A 123 -13.38 29.88 0.76
C PRO A 123 -12.15 30.70 1.09
N ALA A 124 -12.05 31.86 0.45
CA ALA A 124 -10.98 32.82 0.65
C ALA A 124 -10.76 33.07 2.15
N LYS A 125 -9.56 32.81 2.66
CA LYS A 125 -9.20 33.05 4.06
C LYS A 125 -9.38 34.52 4.39
N SER A 126 -10.34 34.84 5.24
CA SER A 126 -10.36 36.11 5.95
C SER A 126 -9.31 36.08 7.07
N PRO A 127 -8.61 37.20 7.36
CA PRO A 127 -7.45 37.21 8.26
C PRO A 127 -7.72 37.10 9.76
N SER A 128 -8.90 36.67 10.21
CA SER A 128 -9.31 36.81 11.61
C SER A 128 -9.61 35.49 12.35
N SER A 129 -9.14 34.31 11.90
CA SER A 129 -9.54 33.03 12.50
C SER A 129 -8.42 32.19 13.08
N TRP A 130 -7.32 32.77 13.57
CA TRP A 130 -6.28 31.97 14.25
C TRP A 130 -6.66 31.58 15.69
N LEU A 131 -7.63 32.28 16.29
CA LEU A 131 -8.10 32.03 17.66
C LEU A 131 -9.16 30.91 17.79
N SER A 132 -9.80 30.50 16.68
CA SER A 132 -10.84 29.44 16.72
C SER A 132 -10.28 28.02 16.62
N SER A 133 -9.02 27.82 16.20
CA SER A 133 -8.41 26.49 16.09
C SER A 133 -7.89 25.91 17.42
N ILE A 134 -7.78 26.72 18.48
CA ILE A 134 -7.31 26.26 19.79
C ILE A 134 -8.44 25.74 20.67
N THR A 135 -9.68 26.21 20.44
CA THR A 135 -10.84 25.80 21.25
C THR A 135 -11.57 24.57 20.75
N SER A 136 -11.40 24.18 19.48
CA SER A 136 -12.04 22.96 18.95
C SER A 136 -11.31 21.65 19.32
N SER A 137 -10.05 21.71 19.70
CA SER A 137 -9.30 20.52 20.16
C SER A 137 -9.56 20.15 21.63
N VAL A 138 -10.24 21.00 22.40
CA VAL A 138 -10.49 20.75 23.85
C VAL A 138 -11.96 20.38 24.14
N LEU A 139 -12.88 20.63 23.22
CA LEU A 139 -14.33 20.41 23.45
C LEU A 139 -14.96 19.67 22.26
N GLY A 140 -14.56 18.50 21.92
CA GLY A 140 -15.29 17.46 21.16
C GLY A 140 -16.52 17.85 20.31
N ALA A 141 -16.57 19.06 19.73
CA ALA A 141 -17.67 19.52 18.90
C ALA A 141 -17.51 18.98 17.46
N ARG A 142 -18.19 17.89 17.17
CA ARG A 142 -18.30 17.27 15.84
C ARG A 142 -19.11 18.22 14.93
N ASN A 143 -18.49 18.61 13.82
CA ASN A 143 -19.16 19.37 12.76
C ASN A 143 -19.90 18.36 11.85
N PRO A 144 -21.25 18.42 11.69
CA PRO A 144 -22.03 17.38 11.00
C PRO A 144 -21.74 17.25 9.50
N ASP A 145 -21.15 18.26 8.86
CA ASP A 145 -20.85 18.24 7.42
C ASP A 145 -19.50 17.61 7.06
N ASN A 146 -18.78 17.04 8.05
CA ASN A 146 -17.41 16.55 7.90
C ASN A 146 -17.30 15.02 8.02
N LYS A 147 -18.42 14.29 7.90
CA LYS A 147 -18.53 12.87 8.27
C LYS A 147 -17.83 11.87 7.36
N GLU A 148 -17.51 12.18 6.12
CA GLU A 148 -17.08 11.14 5.17
C GLU A 148 -15.55 10.86 5.14
N ASN A 149 -14.71 11.66 5.76
CA ASN A 149 -13.25 11.50 5.70
C ASN A 149 -12.56 11.37 7.08
N GLU A 150 -13.24 11.58 8.19
CA GLU A 150 -12.64 11.46 9.53
C GLU A 150 -12.43 10.00 9.98
N ASP A 151 -13.05 9.03 9.28
CA ASP A 151 -13.06 7.62 9.69
C ASP A 151 -12.33 6.66 8.72
N ARG A 152 -11.53 7.17 7.76
CA ARG A 152 -10.74 6.27 6.90
C ARG A 152 -9.52 5.79 7.65
N HIS A 153 -9.51 4.50 7.94
CA HIS A 153 -8.42 3.82 8.62
C HIS A 153 -7.85 2.72 7.73
N ILE A 154 -6.57 2.50 7.86
CA ILE A 154 -5.83 1.42 7.20
C ILE A 154 -5.07 0.62 8.26
N ALA A 155 -4.79 -0.65 7.97
CA ALA A 155 -3.91 -1.47 8.79
C ALA A 155 -2.44 -1.26 8.38
N PHE A 156 -1.76 -2.30 7.89
CA PHE A 156 -0.39 -2.21 7.40
C PHE A 156 -0.28 -1.98 5.87
N GLN A 157 -1.35 -1.54 5.22
CA GLN A 157 -1.27 -1.02 3.85
C GLN A 157 -0.39 0.25 3.83
N ASP A 158 0.13 0.61 2.66
CA ASP A 158 1.02 1.79 2.55
C ASP A 158 0.29 3.08 2.94
N CYS A 159 -0.59 3.59 2.09
CA CYS A 159 -1.29 4.86 2.31
C CYS A 159 -2.80 4.81 2.03
N ALA A 160 -3.31 3.73 1.44
CA ALA A 160 -4.73 3.56 1.07
C ALA A 160 -5.15 2.09 1.11
N HIS A 161 -6.45 1.82 0.94
CA HIS A 161 -6.97 0.46 0.88
C HIS A 161 -6.46 -0.28 -0.36
N PHE A 162 -6.43 0.40 -1.50
CA PHE A 162 -6.08 -0.18 -2.78
C PHE A 162 -5.05 0.66 -3.53
N LEU A 163 -4.21 -0.04 -4.30
CA LEU A 163 -3.39 0.52 -5.35
C LEU A 163 -3.87 -0.06 -6.67
N VAL A 164 -4.34 0.80 -7.57
CA VAL A 164 -4.84 0.45 -8.91
C VAL A 164 -3.81 0.87 -9.95
N VAL A 165 -3.51 -0.01 -10.88
CA VAL A 165 -2.61 0.22 -12.02
C VAL A 165 -3.24 -0.32 -13.31
N THR A 166 -2.69 0.05 -14.47
CA THR A 166 -3.12 -0.48 -15.76
C THR A 166 -2.02 -1.29 -16.45
N GLU A 167 -2.42 -2.27 -17.25
CA GLU A 167 -1.50 -3.06 -18.07
C GLU A 167 -0.79 -2.20 -19.11
N GLU A 168 -1.48 -1.22 -19.70
CA GLU A 168 -0.92 -0.29 -20.68
C GLU A 168 0.21 0.56 -20.09
N SER A 169 0.05 0.99 -18.85
CA SER A 169 1.10 1.70 -18.12
C SER A 169 2.28 0.79 -17.77
N LEU A 170 2.00 -0.47 -17.42
CA LEU A 170 3.04 -1.47 -17.19
C LEU A 170 3.83 -1.77 -18.47
N GLN A 171 3.16 -1.91 -19.61
CA GLN A 171 3.79 -2.08 -20.92
C GLN A 171 4.66 -0.88 -21.28
N SER A 172 4.19 0.35 -20.98
CA SER A 172 5.00 1.57 -21.18
C SER A 172 6.27 1.60 -20.32
N VAL A 173 6.24 1.03 -19.10
CA VAL A 173 7.46 0.85 -18.29
C VAL A 173 8.36 -0.22 -18.90
N SER A 174 7.78 -1.36 -19.30
CA SER A 174 8.51 -2.48 -19.91
C SER A 174 9.24 -2.05 -21.18
N ALA A 175 8.62 -1.20 -22.02
CA ALA A 175 9.23 -0.67 -23.24
C ALA A 175 10.53 0.15 -23.02
N ARG A 176 10.87 0.50 -21.77
CA ARG A 176 12.13 1.18 -21.41
C ARG A 176 13.27 0.22 -21.11
N LEU A 177 12.95 -1.06 -21.01
CA LEU A 177 13.91 -2.14 -20.78
C LEU A 177 14.47 -2.64 -22.10
N PRO A 178 15.57 -3.40 -22.10
CA PRO A 178 16.06 -4.08 -23.30
C PRO A 178 15.01 -4.99 -23.94
N GLU A 179 15.16 -5.20 -25.24
CA GLU A 179 14.28 -6.11 -25.99
C GLU A 179 14.23 -7.50 -25.32
N GLY A 180 13.01 -8.03 -25.14
CA GLY A 180 12.76 -9.30 -24.48
C GLY A 180 12.67 -9.23 -22.95
N GLU A 181 12.98 -8.10 -22.31
CA GLU A 181 12.80 -7.88 -20.89
C GLU A 181 11.44 -7.20 -20.62
N ASN A 182 10.72 -7.69 -19.61
CA ASN A 182 9.46 -7.10 -19.16
C ASN A 182 9.54 -6.71 -17.68
N MET A 183 8.83 -5.63 -17.35
CA MET A 183 8.70 -5.23 -15.97
C MET A 183 7.70 -6.13 -15.24
N ASP A 184 8.14 -6.70 -14.14
CA ASP A 184 7.26 -7.47 -13.26
C ASP A 184 6.35 -6.52 -12.48
N VAL A 185 5.02 -6.65 -12.67
CA VAL A 185 4.01 -5.84 -12.01
C VAL A 185 4.05 -5.95 -10.49
N THR A 186 4.47 -7.09 -9.96
CA THR A 186 4.52 -7.34 -8.51
C THR A 186 5.48 -6.37 -7.79
N LYS A 187 6.49 -5.84 -8.49
CA LYS A 187 7.41 -4.83 -7.95
C LYS A 187 6.71 -3.51 -7.62
N PHE A 188 5.59 -3.24 -8.28
CA PHE A 188 4.75 -2.08 -7.97
C PHE A 188 3.74 -2.35 -6.85
N ARG A 189 3.52 -3.63 -6.51
CA ARG A 189 2.63 -4.09 -5.44
C ARG A 189 1.18 -3.61 -5.59
N PRO A 190 0.58 -3.68 -6.77
CA PRO A 190 -0.82 -3.32 -6.93
C PRO A 190 -1.74 -4.34 -6.25
N ASN A 191 -2.91 -3.87 -5.81
CA ASN A 191 -4.01 -4.75 -5.42
C ASN A 191 -4.87 -5.11 -6.64
N ILE A 192 -4.96 -4.18 -7.61
CA ILE A 192 -5.82 -4.29 -8.77
C ILE A 192 -5.03 -3.88 -10.01
N VAL A 193 -5.03 -4.76 -11.00
CA VAL A 193 -4.47 -4.48 -12.33
C VAL A 193 -5.63 -4.50 -13.32
N LEU A 194 -5.82 -3.41 -14.04
CA LEU A 194 -6.88 -3.25 -15.04
C LEU A 194 -6.28 -3.28 -16.44
N SER A 195 -6.96 -3.91 -17.38
CA SER A 195 -6.61 -3.93 -18.79
C SER A 195 -7.65 -3.18 -19.61
N GLY A 196 -7.28 -2.74 -20.82
CA GLY A 196 -8.16 -2.05 -21.74
C GLY A 196 -8.27 -0.54 -21.52
N ALA A 197 -7.30 0.08 -20.84
CA ALA A 197 -7.19 1.52 -20.82
C ALA A 197 -6.90 2.06 -22.23
N GLU A 198 -7.45 3.23 -22.58
CA GLU A 198 -7.27 3.82 -23.93
C GLU A 198 -5.79 4.04 -24.27
N ARG A 199 -4.98 4.31 -23.26
CA ARG A 199 -3.54 4.57 -23.40
C ARG A 199 -2.82 4.37 -22.08
N ALA A 200 -1.51 4.24 -22.13
CA ALA A 200 -0.67 4.27 -20.96
C ALA A 200 -0.86 5.57 -20.16
N TRP A 201 -0.90 5.46 -18.84
CA TRP A 201 -1.04 6.59 -17.89
C TRP A 201 -2.43 7.26 -17.90
N ASP A 202 -3.43 6.60 -18.47
CA ASP A 202 -4.80 7.10 -18.45
C ASP A 202 -5.38 7.12 -17.03
N GLU A 203 -4.96 6.16 -16.19
CA GLU A 203 -5.31 6.09 -14.78
C GLU A 203 -4.89 7.31 -13.97
N ASP A 204 -3.92 8.10 -14.42
CA ASP A 204 -3.55 9.37 -13.76
C ASP A 204 -4.74 10.33 -13.60
N PHE A 205 -5.73 10.21 -14.51
CA PHE A 205 -6.91 11.07 -14.57
C PHE A 205 -8.18 10.39 -14.06
N TRP A 206 -8.12 9.13 -13.66
CA TRP A 206 -9.30 8.46 -13.13
C TRP A 206 -9.60 8.93 -11.72
N GLY A 207 -10.84 9.32 -11.50
CA GLY A 207 -11.34 9.77 -10.19
C GLY A 207 -12.13 8.69 -9.46
N GLU A 208 -12.82 7.82 -10.20
CA GLU A 208 -13.58 6.69 -9.65
C GLU A 208 -13.68 5.57 -10.67
N VAL A 209 -13.61 4.35 -10.19
CA VAL A 209 -13.91 3.14 -10.94
C VAL A 209 -15.01 2.34 -10.26
N THR A 210 -15.90 1.74 -11.06
CA THR A 210 -17.00 0.89 -10.61
C THR A 210 -16.86 -0.48 -11.24
N PHE A 211 -16.96 -1.53 -10.44
CA PHE A 211 -16.89 -2.92 -10.87
C PHE A 211 -18.28 -3.43 -11.23
N GLY A 212 -18.39 -4.22 -12.32
CA GLY A 212 -19.64 -4.77 -12.86
C GLY A 212 -20.15 -3.97 -14.04
N SER A 213 -21.40 -4.24 -14.45
CA SER A 213 -22.00 -3.66 -15.65
C SER A 213 -22.13 -2.13 -15.57
N GLU A 214 -22.29 -1.48 -16.72
CA GLU A 214 -22.39 -0.04 -16.94
C GLU A 214 -23.44 0.70 -16.08
N TYR A 215 -24.43 -0.02 -15.56
CA TYR A 215 -25.50 0.52 -14.69
C TYR A 215 -25.23 0.36 -13.18
N GLY A 216 -24.08 -0.05 -12.81
CA GLY A 216 -23.17 0.07 -11.68
C GLY A 216 -23.74 0.09 -10.27
N GLU A 217 -24.32 -1.04 -9.78
CA GLU A 217 -24.50 -1.28 -8.35
C GLU A 217 -23.28 -2.01 -7.70
N GLY A 218 -22.20 -2.20 -8.45
CA GLY A 218 -21.01 -2.90 -8.00
C GLY A 218 -20.13 -2.10 -7.04
N PRO A 219 -19.06 -2.71 -6.53
CA PRO A 219 -18.08 -2.01 -5.71
C PRO A 219 -17.50 -0.79 -6.41
N LYS A 220 -17.38 0.32 -5.67
CA LYS A 220 -16.80 1.57 -6.17
C LYS A 220 -15.53 1.91 -5.41
N ILE A 221 -14.50 2.25 -6.17
CA ILE A 221 -13.22 2.73 -5.63
C ILE A 221 -12.98 4.15 -6.12
N GLU A 222 -12.95 5.08 -5.18
CA GLU A 222 -12.54 6.45 -5.43
C GLU A 222 -11.03 6.53 -5.48
N LEU A 223 -10.46 6.99 -6.61
CA LEU A 223 -9.02 7.11 -6.86
C LEU A 223 -8.57 8.54 -6.58
N GLN A 224 -7.96 8.76 -5.41
CA GLN A 224 -7.72 10.11 -4.91
C GLN A 224 -6.29 10.60 -5.14
N HIS A 225 -5.27 9.75 -4.93
CA HIS A 225 -3.88 10.17 -4.88
C HIS A 225 -3.00 9.35 -5.83
N ASN A 226 -1.96 9.98 -6.33
CA ASN A 226 -0.91 9.29 -7.09
C ASN A 226 -0.14 8.34 -6.17
N CYS A 227 0.38 7.24 -6.72
CA CYS A 227 1.38 6.44 -6.03
C CYS A 227 2.78 6.82 -6.52
N ILE A 228 3.54 7.53 -5.68
CA ILE A 228 4.95 7.84 -5.95
C ILE A 228 5.80 6.59 -5.74
N ARG A 229 6.77 6.40 -6.62
CA ARG A 229 7.60 5.19 -6.59
C ARG A 229 8.97 5.48 -5.99
N CYS A 230 9.50 4.49 -5.29
CA CYS A 230 10.81 4.52 -4.66
C CYS A 230 11.74 3.45 -5.24
N LYS A 231 12.97 3.37 -4.74
CA LYS A 231 14.01 2.44 -5.24
C LYS A 231 13.69 0.95 -5.08
N SER A 232 12.63 0.58 -4.36
CA SER A 232 12.22 -0.83 -4.20
C SER A 232 11.92 -1.52 -5.53
N ILE A 233 11.47 -0.78 -6.55
CA ILE A 233 11.19 -1.33 -7.89
C ILE A 233 12.45 -1.76 -8.65
N ASN A 234 13.63 -1.34 -8.19
CA ASN A 234 14.92 -1.71 -8.77
C ASN A 234 15.49 -3.02 -8.19
N ILE A 235 14.82 -3.63 -7.21
CA ILE A 235 15.29 -4.88 -6.59
C ILE A 235 15.00 -6.07 -7.51
N ASP A 236 15.97 -6.97 -7.62
CA ASP A 236 15.74 -8.29 -8.22
C ASP A 236 15.15 -9.23 -7.16
N TYR A 237 13.89 -9.59 -7.34
CA TYR A 237 13.13 -10.42 -6.39
C TYR A 237 13.63 -11.87 -6.30
N ARG A 238 14.43 -12.32 -7.28
CA ARG A 238 15.03 -13.67 -7.25
C ARG A 238 16.26 -13.72 -6.36
N THR A 239 16.95 -12.60 -6.22
CA THR A 239 18.20 -12.54 -5.48
C THR A 239 18.11 -11.75 -4.18
N GLY A 240 17.04 -10.97 -3.98
CA GLY A 240 16.94 -10.07 -2.86
C GLY A 240 18.01 -8.97 -2.84
N LYS A 241 18.53 -8.61 -4.02
CA LYS A 241 19.59 -7.61 -4.18
C LYS A 241 19.18 -6.54 -5.18
N PRO A 242 19.85 -5.38 -5.20
CA PRO A 242 19.65 -4.42 -6.28
C PRO A 242 19.84 -5.11 -7.65
N GLY A 243 18.90 -4.87 -8.56
CA GLY A 243 19.00 -5.37 -9.93
C GLY A 243 20.19 -4.77 -10.67
N THR A 244 20.58 -5.42 -11.75
CA THR A 244 21.69 -4.99 -12.62
C THR A 244 21.17 -4.45 -13.95
N GLY A 245 22.01 -3.71 -14.68
CA GLY A 245 21.64 -3.15 -15.97
C GLY A 245 20.40 -2.23 -15.88
N LYS A 246 19.60 -2.19 -16.94
CA LYS A 246 18.40 -1.35 -17.01
C LYS A 246 17.32 -1.77 -16.01
N ALA A 247 17.19 -3.05 -15.72
CA ALA A 247 16.25 -3.56 -14.71
C ALA A 247 16.56 -3.06 -13.28
N GLY A 248 17.84 -2.74 -12.99
CA GLY A 248 18.25 -2.09 -11.75
C GLY A 248 18.10 -0.57 -11.75
N GLU A 249 17.74 0.05 -12.89
CA GLU A 249 17.60 1.50 -13.05
C GLU A 249 16.17 1.95 -13.38
N VAL A 250 15.16 1.10 -13.23
CA VAL A 250 13.75 1.40 -13.61
C VAL A 250 13.25 2.70 -12.99
N LEU A 251 13.56 2.96 -11.73
CA LEU A 251 13.18 4.22 -11.07
C LEU A 251 13.73 5.44 -11.84
N LYS A 252 14.99 5.39 -12.25
CA LYS A 252 15.66 6.46 -13.01
C LYS A 252 15.07 6.59 -14.42
N LEU A 253 14.77 5.45 -15.07
CA LEU A 253 14.12 5.45 -16.38
C LEU A 253 12.74 6.10 -16.32
N MET A 254 11.95 5.82 -15.28
CA MET A 254 10.67 6.47 -15.06
C MET A 254 10.80 7.95 -14.69
N GLN A 255 11.86 8.36 -14.02
CA GLN A 255 12.06 9.78 -13.65
C GLN A 255 12.22 10.70 -14.86
N SER A 256 12.51 10.18 -16.05
CA SER A 256 12.68 11.00 -17.26
C SER A 256 11.39 11.72 -17.68
N ASP A 257 10.22 11.06 -17.51
CA ASP A 257 8.94 11.55 -18.01
C ASP A 257 7.75 11.32 -17.04
N ARG A 258 7.96 10.56 -15.94
CA ARG A 258 6.91 10.26 -14.99
C ARG A 258 6.94 11.08 -13.70
N ARG A 259 7.71 12.16 -13.64
CA ARG A 259 7.68 13.15 -12.55
C ARG A 259 6.49 14.08 -12.73
N VAL A 260 5.29 13.53 -12.66
CA VAL A 260 4.03 14.23 -12.96
C VAL A 260 3.25 14.62 -11.70
N ASP A 261 3.76 14.30 -10.51
CA ASP A 261 3.12 14.67 -9.25
C ASP A 261 3.30 16.16 -8.95
N LYS A 262 2.21 16.84 -8.57
CA LYS A 262 2.21 18.28 -8.29
C LYS A 262 2.97 18.65 -7.01
N ILE A 263 3.07 17.71 -6.05
CA ILE A 263 3.63 17.93 -4.71
C ILE A 263 5.02 17.27 -4.63
N LYS A 264 5.14 16.01 -4.96
CA LYS A 264 6.40 15.24 -4.90
C LYS A 264 7.12 15.25 -6.27
N LYS A 265 7.54 16.43 -6.71
CA LYS A 265 8.05 16.73 -8.06
C LYS A 265 9.24 15.90 -8.54
N TYR A 266 9.97 15.26 -7.62
CA TYR A 266 11.18 14.48 -7.95
C TYR A 266 10.92 12.96 -8.03
N SER A 267 9.75 12.51 -7.59
CA SER A 267 9.39 11.10 -7.57
C SER A 267 8.56 10.74 -8.80
N PRO A 268 8.86 9.64 -9.50
CA PRO A 268 8.01 9.20 -10.59
C PRO A 268 6.73 8.57 -10.05
N VAL A 269 5.65 8.68 -10.82
CA VAL A 269 4.33 8.16 -10.50
C VAL A 269 4.02 6.90 -11.32
N PHE A 270 3.45 5.90 -10.66
CA PHE A 270 2.83 4.74 -11.28
C PHE A 270 1.69 4.23 -10.41
N GLY A 271 0.47 4.29 -10.94
CA GLY A 271 -0.75 3.86 -10.28
C GLY A 271 -1.38 4.89 -9.34
N ARG A 272 -2.58 4.54 -8.90
CA ARG A 272 -3.46 5.40 -8.11
C ARG A 272 -3.83 4.72 -6.80
N TYR A 273 -3.70 5.45 -5.70
CA TYR A 273 -4.27 5.07 -4.41
C TYR A 273 -5.77 5.33 -4.38
N GLY A 274 -6.51 4.34 -3.88
CA GLY A 274 -7.97 4.40 -3.84
C GLY A 274 -8.58 3.84 -2.57
N PHE A 275 -9.82 4.26 -2.33
CA PHE A 275 -10.62 3.86 -1.19
C PHE A 275 -11.96 3.33 -1.65
N LEU A 276 -12.43 2.24 -1.02
CA LEU A 276 -13.77 1.72 -1.26
C LEU A 276 -14.80 2.73 -0.74
N THR A 277 -15.75 3.10 -1.59
CA THR A 277 -16.83 4.04 -1.26
C THR A 277 -18.21 3.39 -1.29
N ALA A 278 -18.36 2.29 -2.00
CA ALA A 278 -19.59 1.48 -2.03
C ALA A 278 -19.28 0.01 -2.30
N GLY A 279 -20.21 -0.88 -1.96
CA GLY A 279 -20.11 -2.31 -2.23
C GLY A 279 -19.26 -3.09 -1.22
N ASN A 280 -19.14 -2.60 0.03
CA ASN A 280 -18.46 -3.36 1.08
C ASN A 280 -19.12 -4.75 1.26
N GLY A 281 -18.28 -5.80 1.34
CA GLY A 281 -18.73 -7.19 1.41
C GLY A 281 -19.09 -7.83 0.06
N GLN A 282 -19.05 -7.10 -1.04
CA GLN A 282 -19.23 -7.67 -2.38
C GLN A 282 -17.92 -8.30 -2.89
N THR A 283 -18.08 -9.33 -3.70
CA THR A 283 -16.95 -10.05 -4.30
C THR A 283 -16.57 -9.43 -5.64
N VAL A 284 -15.29 -9.16 -5.82
CA VAL A 284 -14.68 -8.81 -7.10
C VAL A 284 -13.93 -10.03 -7.61
N THR A 285 -14.17 -10.40 -8.86
CA THR A 285 -13.54 -11.57 -9.50
C THR A 285 -12.64 -11.16 -10.66
N LEU A 286 -11.65 -12.00 -10.94
CA LEU A 286 -10.78 -11.81 -12.10
C LEU A 286 -11.62 -11.83 -13.40
N GLY A 287 -11.36 -10.89 -14.30
CA GLY A 287 -12.10 -10.73 -15.56
C GLY A 287 -13.42 -9.96 -15.43
N MET A 288 -13.76 -9.48 -14.22
CA MET A 288 -14.93 -8.59 -14.05
C MET A 288 -14.71 -7.28 -14.81
N GLU A 289 -15.75 -6.82 -15.49
CA GLU A 289 -15.74 -5.52 -16.17
C GLU A 289 -15.58 -4.37 -15.16
N VAL A 290 -14.83 -3.35 -15.58
CA VAL A 290 -14.61 -2.15 -14.76
C VAL A 290 -14.83 -0.90 -15.62
N ASN A 291 -15.66 0.00 -15.11
CA ASN A 291 -16.00 1.25 -15.75
C ASN A 291 -15.37 2.43 -15.03
N VAL A 292 -14.75 3.36 -15.78
CA VAL A 292 -14.29 4.64 -15.22
C VAL A 292 -15.49 5.57 -15.12
N THR A 293 -16.08 5.66 -13.91
CA THR A 293 -17.34 6.41 -13.69
C THR A 293 -17.10 7.88 -13.38
N ARG A 294 -15.86 8.25 -13.02
CA ARG A 294 -15.47 9.67 -12.87
C ARG A 294 -14.05 9.88 -13.36
N ARG A 295 -13.84 10.96 -14.10
CA ARG A 295 -12.53 11.43 -14.54
C ARG A 295 -12.24 12.80 -13.94
N ASN A 296 -10.98 13.03 -13.61
CA ASN A 296 -10.47 14.31 -13.15
C ASN A 296 -9.93 15.09 -14.38
N GLU A 297 -10.09 16.41 -14.38
CA GLU A 297 -9.52 17.27 -15.43
C GLU A 297 -7.99 17.35 -15.32
N GLU A 298 -7.46 17.24 -14.10
CA GLU A 298 -6.04 17.32 -13.80
C GLU A 298 -5.58 16.14 -12.95
N ARG A 299 -4.26 15.87 -12.99
CA ARG A 299 -3.62 14.92 -12.10
C ARG A 299 -3.70 15.41 -10.65
N SER A 300 -3.94 14.49 -9.72
CA SER A 300 -3.85 14.76 -8.29
C SER A 300 -2.38 14.84 -7.82
N GLY A 301 -2.18 15.17 -6.55
CA GLY A 301 -0.87 15.14 -5.90
C GLY A 301 -0.82 14.08 -4.79
N PHE A 302 0.40 13.71 -4.40
CA PHE A 302 0.67 12.87 -3.24
C PHE A 302 1.03 13.77 -2.06
N ASP A 303 0.08 14.06 -1.20
CA ASP A 303 0.19 14.99 -0.07
C ASP A 303 0.38 14.31 1.30
N TRP A 304 0.64 13.01 1.32
CA TRP A 304 0.99 12.30 2.54
C TRP A 304 2.24 12.91 3.19
N PRO A 305 2.24 13.19 4.51
CA PRO A 305 3.38 13.76 5.22
C PRO A 305 4.48 12.68 5.44
N LEU A 306 5.43 12.61 4.51
CA LEU A 306 6.62 11.75 4.57
C LEU A 306 7.82 12.54 5.05
#